data_bb3e1ed7d4927437d924ee598105cf5b
#
_entry.id   bb3e1ed7d4927437d924ee598105cf5b
#
_cell.length_a   1.000
_cell.length_b   1.000
_cell.length_c   1.000
_cell.angle_alpha   90.00
_cell.angle_beta   90.00
_cell.angle_gamma   90.00
#
_symmetry.space_group_name_H-M   'P 1'
#
loop_
_entity.id
_entity.type
_entity.pdbx_description
1 polymer ?
#
loop_
_entity_poly.entity_id
_entity_poly.type
_entity_poly.pdbx_seq_one_letter_code
_entity_poly.pdbx_strand_id
1 'polypeptide(L)'
;NFVTLARSKFYDNTIFHQRPVVEVGQKVKKNQLLADASSSDMGGLALGQNVFVAFMSWGGANYEDAIIISERLVKNQTFTSAYIEEFKTNVRDTKLGPEVTTPDIPNVGEAKLKNLDEDGIVRLGAEVTPNDILVGKITPKGETELTPEERLLRSIFGDKARDVKDTSKRVPHGKKGKVIGVKVFSRERGDKLESGITKRIHVEVAELRNVSVGDKLCGRHGNKGVIAKILPEEDMPYMADGTPVDVILTPLGVPSRMNLGQIFEMHLGLAAKTLGYQAITPPFMGVTDAEIKSELVKSGYPEDGKVKLFDGRTGESFEQNVAVGCMYILKLDHMVEDKIHMRSIGPYS
;
A
#
# COMPACT_ATOMS: atom_id res chain seq x y z
N ASN A 1 -15.84 1.18 28.87
CA ASN A 1 -14.57 0.47 28.90
C ASN A 1 -14.46 -0.32 27.60
N PHE A 2 -13.31 -0.29 26.93
CA PHE A 2 -13.07 -0.88 25.62
C PHE A 2 -13.43 -2.37 25.55
N VAL A 3 -13.03 -3.14 26.52
CA VAL A 3 -13.33 -4.59 26.61
C VAL A 3 -14.82 -4.85 26.82
N THR A 4 -15.52 -4.00 27.56
CA THR A 4 -16.97 -4.08 27.76
C THR A 4 -17.72 -3.75 26.46
N LEU A 5 -17.27 -2.74 25.72
CA LEU A 5 -17.83 -2.37 24.41
C LEU A 5 -17.60 -3.49 23.37
N ALA A 6 -16.41 -4.10 23.35
CA ALA A 6 -16.12 -5.24 22.48
C ALA A 6 -17.01 -6.46 22.80
N ARG A 7 -17.27 -6.74 24.10
CA ARG A 7 -18.21 -7.83 24.53
C ARG A 7 -19.65 -7.54 24.16
N SER A 8 -20.07 -6.29 24.13
CA SER A 8 -21.44 -5.90 23.77
C SER A 8 -21.72 -5.94 22.28
N LYS A 9 -20.78 -6.43 21.48
CA LYS A 9 -20.85 -6.43 20.00
C LYS A 9 -21.03 -5.04 19.38
N PHE A 10 -20.68 -3.98 20.14
CA PHE A 10 -20.75 -2.60 19.68
C PHE A 10 -19.95 -2.36 18.40
N TYR A 11 -18.91 -3.17 18.18
CA TYR A 11 -17.99 -3.05 17.05
C TYR A 11 -18.20 -4.12 15.96
N ASP A 12 -19.21 -4.99 16.06
CA ASP A 12 -19.42 -6.09 15.12
C ASP A 12 -19.56 -5.65 13.66
N ASN A 13 -19.97 -4.42 13.41
CA ASN A 13 -20.06 -3.80 12.08
C ASN A 13 -19.06 -2.67 11.86
N THR A 14 -18.03 -2.55 12.71
CA THR A 14 -17.02 -1.51 12.61
C THR A 14 -15.73 -2.13 12.09
N ILE A 15 -15.17 -1.58 11.02
CA ILE A 15 -13.85 -2.00 10.57
C ILE A 15 -12.83 -1.50 11.60
N PHE A 16 -12.28 -2.43 12.37
CA PHE A 16 -11.16 -2.14 13.25
C PHE A 16 -9.88 -2.04 12.43
N HIS A 17 -9.43 -0.80 12.24
CA HIS A 17 -8.07 -0.56 11.73
C HIS A 17 -7.00 -0.78 12.80
N GLN A 18 -7.38 -1.31 13.96
CA GLN A 18 -6.50 -1.55 15.10
C GLN A 18 -6.58 -3.00 15.55
N ARG A 19 -5.42 -3.59 15.84
CA ARG A 19 -5.29 -4.94 16.38
C ARG A 19 -5.26 -4.87 17.92
N PRO A 20 -6.20 -5.50 18.65
CA PRO A 20 -6.13 -5.59 20.09
C PRO A 20 -4.87 -6.38 20.53
N VAL A 21 -4.13 -5.84 21.50
CA VAL A 21 -2.95 -6.50 22.10
C VAL A 21 -3.26 -7.05 23.50
N VAL A 22 -4.53 -6.97 23.92
CA VAL A 22 -5.01 -7.49 25.20
C VAL A 22 -6.11 -8.52 24.98
N GLU A 23 -6.16 -9.52 25.85
CA GLU A 23 -7.15 -10.59 25.81
C GLU A 23 -8.40 -10.29 26.64
N VAL A 24 -9.51 -10.96 26.32
CA VAL A 24 -10.76 -10.83 27.07
C VAL A 24 -10.58 -11.37 28.48
N GLY A 25 -10.82 -10.54 29.50
CA GLY A 25 -10.65 -10.89 30.91
C GLY A 25 -9.29 -10.52 31.51
N GLN A 26 -8.33 -10.08 30.69
CA GLN A 26 -7.04 -9.60 31.16
C GLN A 26 -7.19 -8.33 32.00
N LYS A 27 -6.52 -8.26 33.14
CA LYS A 27 -6.43 -7.05 33.97
C LYS A 27 -5.46 -6.07 33.32
N VAL A 28 -5.93 -4.87 33.02
CA VAL A 28 -5.11 -3.81 32.41
C VAL A 28 -4.73 -2.75 33.43
N LYS A 29 -3.52 -2.20 33.29
CA LYS A 29 -2.99 -1.11 34.13
C LYS A 29 -3.29 0.24 33.48
N LYS A 30 -3.17 1.31 34.26
CA LYS A 30 -3.22 2.68 33.74
C LYS A 30 -2.09 2.88 32.73
N ASN A 31 -2.39 3.48 31.57
CA ASN A 31 -1.47 3.71 30.45
C ASN A 31 -0.93 2.44 29.76
N GLN A 32 -1.50 1.27 30.02
CA GLN A 32 -1.18 0.06 29.25
C GLN A 32 -1.75 0.16 27.84
N LEU A 33 -0.96 -0.25 26.86
CA LEU A 33 -1.39 -0.35 25.45
C LEU A 33 -2.52 -1.38 25.33
N LEU A 34 -3.62 -1.00 24.69
CA LEU A 34 -4.78 -1.87 24.48
C LEU A 34 -4.91 -2.37 23.05
N ALA A 35 -4.47 -1.56 22.08
CA ALA A 35 -4.52 -1.91 20.67
C ALA A 35 -3.44 -1.16 19.88
N ASP A 36 -2.93 -1.78 18.85
CA ASP A 36 -2.04 -1.18 17.86
C ASP A 36 -2.76 -0.99 16.52
N ALA A 37 -2.42 0.09 15.82
CA ALA A 37 -2.88 0.35 14.46
C ALA A 37 -1.99 -0.37 13.43
N SER A 38 -2.38 -0.32 12.16
CA SER A 38 -1.58 -0.87 11.06
C SER A 38 -0.20 -0.22 10.89
N SER A 39 -0.04 1.00 11.41
CA SER A 39 1.20 1.79 11.37
C SER A 39 1.85 1.98 12.73
N SER A 40 1.47 1.20 13.74
CA SER A 40 2.10 1.20 15.06
C SER A 40 2.49 -0.21 15.49
N ASP A 41 3.54 -0.31 16.29
CA ASP A 41 4.00 -1.53 16.93
C ASP A 41 4.43 -1.23 18.37
N MET A 42 3.94 -2.00 19.32
CA MET A 42 4.16 -1.79 20.77
C MET A 42 3.92 -0.33 21.23
N GLY A 43 2.94 0.36 20.61
CA GLY A 43 2.59 1.76 20.92
C GLY A 43 3.51 2.80 20.29
N GLY A 44 4.53 2.39 19.56
CA GLY A 44 5.43 3.25 18.78
C GLY A 44 4.99 3.37 17.32
N LEU A 45 5.36 4.46 16.65
CA LEU A 45 5.11 4.63 15.22
C LEU A 45 6.00 3.69 14.41
N ALA A 46 5.40 2.86 13.56
CA ALA A 46 6.06 1.84 12.75
C ALA A 46 5.64 1.97 11.26
N LEU A 47 6.12 3.01 10.59
CA LEU A 47 5.81 3.32 9.19
C LEU A 47 6.77 2.68 8.18
N GLY A 48 7.85 2.08 8.62
CA GLY A 48 8.90 1.53 7.79
C GLY A 48 9.58 0.32 8.42
N GLN A 49 10.72 -0.04 7.86
CA GLN A 49 11.48 -1.23 8.25
C GLN A 49 12.96 -0.90 8.44
N ASN A 50 13.58 -1.58 9.41
CA ASN A 50 15.04 -1.52 9.59
C ASN A 50 15.71 -2.47 8.60
N VAL A 51 16.53 -1.92 7.69
CA VAL A 51 17.22 -2.69 6.67
C VAL A 51 18.73 -2.48 6.76
N PHE A 52 19.50 -3.48 6.32
CA PHE A 52 20.96 -3.40 6.27
C PHE A 52 21.40 -2.69 5.00
N VAL A 53 22.07 -1.55 5.14
CA VAL A 53 22.41 -0.61 4.05
C VAL A 53 23.92 -0.52 3.86
N ALA A 54 24.37 -0.42 2.62
CA ALA A 54 25.72 -0.05 2.24
C ALA A 54 25.75 1.24 1.42
N PHE A 55 26.67 2.16 1.73
CA PHE A 55 26.92 3.35 0.93
C PHE A 55 28.08 3.09 -0.03
N MET A 56 27.77 2.77 -1.28
CA MET A 56 28.75 2.51 -2.33
C MET A 56 28.17 2.74 -3.72
N SER A 57 29.02 3.03 -4.69
CA SER A 57 28.60 3.01 -6.10
C SER A 57 28.50 1.58 -6.62
N TRP A 58 27.49 1.28 -7.41
CA TRP A 58 27.25 -0.05 -7.96
C TRP A 58 27.08 0.00 -9.48
N GLY A 59 28.20 0.01 -10.21
CA GLY A 59 28.18 -0.01 -11.68
C GLY A 59 27.35 1.10 -12.34
N GLY A 60 27.17 2.25 -11.69
CA GLY A 60 26.34 3.35 -12.15
C GLY A 60 24.83 3.16 -11.94
N ALA A 61 24.36 1.99 -11.51
CA ALA A 61 22.92 1.70 -11.37
C ALA A 61 22.25 2.45 -10.21
N ASN A 62 23.02 3.01 -9.29
CA ASN A 62 22.55 3.87 -8.20
C ASN A 62 23.03 5.32 -8.33
N TYR A 63 23.26 5.78 -9.57
CA TYR A 63 23.61 7.18 -9.85
C TYR A 63 22.48 8.13 -9.42
N GLU A 64 22.85 9.30 -8.91
CA GLU A 64 21.95 10.27 -8.27
C GLU A 64 21.20 9.66 -7.07
N ASP A 65 19.85 9.64 -7.09
CA ASP A 65 19.00 9.12 -6.03
C ASP A 65 18.44 7.73 -6.34
N ALA A 66 19.05 7.00 -7.28
CA ALA A 66 18.66 5.64 -7.60
C ALA A 66 19.09 4.68 -6.48
N ILE A 67 18.20 3.75 -6.15
CA ILE A 67 18.35 2.77 -5.08
C ILE A 67 18.41 1.38 -5.68
N ILE A 68 19.30 0.54 -5.18
CA ILE A 68 19.31 -0.89 -5.49
C ILE A 68 18.87 -1.63 -4.25
N ILE A 69 17.95 -2.58 -4.41
CA ILE A 69 17.46 -3.42 -3.31
C ILE A 69 17.67 -4.89 -3.60
N SER A 70 17.82 -5.67 -2.54
CA SER A 70 17.85 -7.13 -2.60
C SER A 70 16.46 -7.72 -2.86
N GLU A 71 16.39 -8.77 -3.69
CA GLU A 71 15.18 -9.57 -3.90
C GLU A 71 14.66 -10.19 -2.59
N ARG A 72 15.53 -10.39 -1.60
CA ARG A 72 15.16 -10.85 -0.26
C ARG A 72 14.06 -9.98 0.37
N LEU A 73 14.13 -8.65 0.19
CA LEU A 73 13.10 -7.73 0.69
C LEU A 73 11.75 -7.93 0.03
N VAL A 74 11.75 -8.32 -1.25
CA VAL A 74 10.52 -8.64 -2.00
C VAL A 74 9.95 -9.98 -1.56
N LYS A 75 10.80 -11.02 -1.49
CA LYS A 75 10.42 -12.38 -1.05
C LYS A 75 9.85 -12.39 0.38
N ASN A 76 10.48 -11.65 1.28
CA ASN A 76 10.05 -11.51 2.67
C ASN A 76 8.89 -10.52 2.86
N GLN A 77 8.38 -9.92 1.78
CA GLN A 77 7.30 -8.93 1.81
C GLN A 77 7.59 -7.74 2.75
N THR A 78 8.86 -7.37 2.95
CA THR A 78 9.31 -6.37 3.92
C THR A 78 8.70 -4.99 3.65
N PHE A 79 8.53 -4.62 2.38
CA PHE A 79 7.90 -3.37 1.94
C PHE A 79 6.58 -3.61 1.21
N THR A 80 5.87 -4.68 1.53
CA THR A 80 4.53 -4.92 0.99
C THR A 80 3.52 -4.03 1.70
N SER A 81 2.77 -3.27 0.93
CA SER A 81 1.73 -2.37 1.43
C SER A 81 0.35 -2.94 1.15
N ALA A 82 -0.53 -2.89 2.15
CA ALA A 82 -1.96 -3.14 1.95
C ALA A 82 -2.62 -1.83 1.52
N TYR A 83 -3.17 -1.80 0.33
CA TYR A 83 -3.87 -0.64 -0.22
C TYR A 83 -5.37 -0.92 -0.21
N ILE A 84 -6.15 -0.04 0.42
CA ILE A 84 -7.60 -0.19 0.50
C ILE A 84 -8.23 1.00 -0.22
N GLU A 85 -8.96 0.72 -1.29
CA GLU A 85 -9.68 1.73 -2.05
C GLU A 85 -11.19 1.59 -1.85
N GLU A 86 -11.86 2.70 -1.56
CA GLU A 86 -13.29 2.75 -1.36
C GLU A 86 -13.99 3.28 -2.61
N PHE A 87 -14.83 2.45 -3.21
CA PHE A 87 -15.65 2.79 -4.35
C PHE A 87 -17.07 3.12 -3.89
N LYS A 88 -17.47 4.39 -4.10
CA LYS A 88 -18.80 4.89 -3.73
C LYS A 88 -19.70 4.96 -4.94
N THR A 89 -20.95 4.53 -4.78
CA THR A 89 -21.99 4.71 -5.78
C THR A 89 -23.29 5.12 -5.14
N ASN A 90 -24.01 6.02 -5.79
CA ASN A 90 -25.31 6.49 -5.35
C ASN A 90 -26.37 5.94 -6.29
N VAL A 91 -27.48 5.52 -5.73
CA VAL A 91 -28.73 5.18 -6.43
C VAL A 91 -29.67 6.35 -6.24
N ARG A 92 -30.15 6.92 -7.34
CA ARG A 92 -30.90 8.17 -7.34
C ARG A 92 -32.33 7.95 -7.81
N ASP A 93 -33.20 8.80 -7.35
CA ASP A 93 -34.54 8.95 -7.94
C ASP A 93 -34.45 9.98 -9.06
N THR A 94 -34.77 9.57 -10.31
CA THR A 94 -34.71 10.42 -11.49
C THR A 94 -36.10 10.78 -11.98
N LYS A 95 -36.22 11.84 -12.79
CA LYS A 95 -37.51 12.24 -13.39
C LYS A 95 -38.15 11.17 -14.27
N LEU A 96 -37.37 10.23 -14.77
CA LEU A 96 -37.81 9.12 -15.64
C LEU A 96 -38.15 7.84 -14.85
N GLY A 97 -37.91 7.87 -13.53
CA GLY A 97 -38.09 6.72 -12.64
C GLY A 97 -36.84 6.50 -11.76
N PRO A 98 -36.94 5.66 -10.73
CA PRO A 98 -35.82 5.38 -9.86
C PRO A 98 -34.76 4.55 -10.55
N GLU A 99 -33.49 4.83 -10.27
CA GLU A 99 -32.40 3.89 -10.56
C GLU A 99 -32.59 2.62 -9.71
N VAL A 100 -32.22 1.46 -10.26
CA VAL A 100 -32.37 0.18 -9.59
C VAL A 100 -31.04 -0.56 -9.58
N THR A 101 -30.67 -1.14 -8.43
CA THR A 101 -29.57 -2.08 -8.33
C THR A 101 -30.05 -3.48 -8.65
N THR A 102 -29.38 -4.17 -9.57
CA THR A 102 -29.77 -5.50 -10.06
C THR A 102 -28.57 -6.24 -10.64
N PRO A 103 -28.50 -7.57 -10.52
CA PRO A 103 -27.54 -8.39 -11.25
C PRO A 103 -27.88 -8.52 -12.74
N ASP A 104 -29.14 -8.26 -13.13
CA ASP A 104 -29.60 -8.36 -14.52
C ASP A 104 -29.28 -7.07 -15.28
N ILE A 105 -28.09 -7.03 -15.88
CA ILE A 105 -27.57 -5.87 -16.61
C ILE A 105 -27.57 -6.18 -18.11
N PRO A 106 -28.17 -5.31 -18.95
CA PRO A 106 -28.22 -5.52 -20.38
C PRO A 106 -26.82 -5.53 -21.01
N ASN A 107 -26.62 -6.41 -22.00
CA ASN A 107 -25.40 -6.52 -22.81
C ASN A 107 -24.12 -6.89 -22.00
N VAL A 108 -24.25 -7.57 -20.88
CA VAL A 108 -23.14 -8.06 -20.07
C VAL A 108 -23.18 -9.59 -19.99
N GLY A 109 -22.03 -10.22 -20.28
CA GLY A 109 -21.93 -11.69 -20.20
C GLY A 109 -21.95 -12.21 -18.76
N GLU A 110 -22.54 -13.39 -18.56
CA GLU A 110 -22.72 -14.05 -17.25
C GLU A 110 -21.40 -14.16 -16.43
N ALA A 111 -20.26 -14.34 -17.09
CA ALA A 111 -18.98 -14.42 -16.43
C ALA A 111 -18.62 -13.19 -15.57
N LYS A 112 -19.11 -12.00 -15.97
CA LYS A 112 -18.91 -10.73 -15.23
C LYS A 112 -19.96 -10.51 -14.12
N LEU A 113 -21.04 -11.26 -14.15
CA LEU A 113 -22.15 -11.17 -13.19
C LEU A 113 -22.01 -12.17 -12.05
N LYS A 114 -21.18 -13.19 -12.18
CA LYS A 114 -21.04 -14.31 -11.24
C LYS A 114 -20.72 -13.90 -9.79
N ASN A 115 -20.04 -12.77 -9.61
CA ASN A 115 -19.62 -12.28 -8.30
C ASN A 115 -20.65 -11.34 -7.66
N LEU A 116 -21.78 -11.06 -8.33
CA LEU A 116 -22.85 -10.24 -7.79
C LEU A 116 -23.82 -11.07 -6.94
N ASP A 117 -24.42 -10.43 -5.95
CA ASP A 117 -25.51 -10.98 -5.16
C ASP A 117 -26.88 -10.68 -5.82
N GLU A 118 -27.98 -11.04 -5.14
CA GLU A 118 -29.35 -10.81 -5.61
C GLU A 118 -29.69 -9.31 -5.75
N ASP A 119 -29.05 -8.45 -4.96
CA ASP A 119 -29.18 -6.99 -5.01
C ASP A 119 -28.28 -6.33 -6.09
N GLY A 120 -27.52 -7.13 -6.84
CA GLY A 120 -26.57 -6.65 -7.84
C GLY A 120 -25.29 -6.06 -7.24
N ILE A 121 -24.94 -6.37 -6.00
CA ILE A 121 -23.73 -5.89 -5.33
C ILE A 121 -22.70 -7.02 -5.29
N VAL A 122 -21.42 -6.67 -5.46
CA VAL A 122 -20.34 -7.64 -5.40
C VAL A 122 -20.22 -8.29 -4.03
N ARG A 123 -20.00 -9.60 -4.00
CA ARG A 123 -19.90 -10.39 -2.76
C ARG A 123 -18.60 -10.12 -2.03
N LEU A 124 -18.65 -10.17 -0.70
CA LEU A 124 -17.45 -10.15 0.15
C LEU A 124 -16.51 -11.31 -0.22
N GLY A 125 -15.21 -11.01 -0.29
CA GLY A 125 -14.18 -11.98 -0.65
C GLY A 125 -14.01 -12.23 -2.14
N ALA A 126 -14.82 -11.63 -3.01
CA ALA A 126 -14.67 -11.72 -4.47
C ALA A 126 -13.37 -11.05 -4.93
N GLU A 127 -12.65 -11.71 -5.82
CA GLU A 127 -11.54 -11.09 -6.55
C GLU A 127 -12.08 -10.29 -7.72
N VAL A 128 -11.64 -9.05 -7.85
CA VAL A 128 -12.08 -8.12 -8.89
C VAL A 128 -10.90 -7.61 -9.70
N THR A 129 -11.12 -7.51 -11.00
CA THR A 129 -10.17 -7.05 -12.01
C THR A 129 -10.70 -5.81 -12.74
N PRO A 130 -9.87 -5.09 -13.51
CA PRO A 130 -10.33 -3.93 -14.27
C PRO A 130 -11.57 -4.23 -15.10
N ASN A 131 -12.54 -3.31 -15.07
CA ASN A 131 -13.83 -3.41 -15.76
C ASN A 131 -14.83 -4.45 -15.19
N ASP A 132 -14.53 -5.12 -14.08
CA ASP A 132 -15.52 -5.93 -13.36
C ASP A 132 -16.56 -5.04 -12.68
N ILE A 133 -17.76 -5.56 -12.50
CA ILE A 133 -18.86 -4.82 -11.90
C ILE A 133 -18.82 -4.96 -10.38
N LEU A 134 -18.72 -3.82 -9.69
CA LEU A 134 -18.83 -3.74 -8.24
C LEU A 134 -20.27 -3.58 -7.77
N VAL A 135 -21.02 -2.74 -8.49
CA VAL A 135 -22.45 -2.54 -8.22
C VAL A 135 -23.17 -2.47 -9.57
N GLY A 136 -24.00 -3.45 -9.84
CA GLY A 136 -24.88 -3.48 -10.98
C GLY A 136 -26.01 -2.47 -10.81
N LYS A 137 -26.11 -1.50 -11.71
CA LYS A 137 -27.10 -0.44 -11.65
C LYS A 137 -27.62 -0.12 -13.03
N ILE A 138 -28.92 0.01 -13.13
CA ILE A 138 -29.63 0.41 -14.36
C ILE A 138 -30.40 1.69 -14.11
N THR A 139 -30.43 2.55 -15.12
CA THR A 139 -31.16 3.83 -15.11
C THR A 139 -32.19 3.81 -16.23
N PRO A 140 -33.45 4.24 -16.00
CA PRO A 140 -34.44 4.38 -17.08
C PRO A 140 -33.97 5.35 -18.16
N LYS A 141 -34.16 4.99 -19.44
CA LYS A 141 -33.88 5.85 -20.60
C LYS A 141 -35.10 6.70 -20.97
N GLY A 142 -34.85 7.96 -21.36
CA GLY A 142 -35.85 8.79 -22.02
C GLY A 142 -35.96 8.47 -23.52
N GLU A 143 -37.12 8.70 -24.12
CA GLU A 143 -37.38 8.46 -25.56
C GLU A 143 -36.39 9.19 -26.51
N THR A 144 -35.80 10.29 -26.03
CA THR A 144 -34.83 11.10 -26.81
C THR A 144 -33.40 10.50 -26.79
N GLU A 145 -33.12 9.55 -25.90
CA GLU A 145 -31.79 8.91 -25.77
C GLU A 145 -31.66 7.60 -26.57
N LEU A 146 -32.69 7.18 -27.29
CA LEU A 146 -32.65 5.99 -28.13
C LEU A 146 -31.83 6.23 -29.38
N THR A 147 -30.89 5.34 -29.67
CA THR A 147 -30.18 5.36 -30.97
C THR A 147 -31.15 5.04 -32.12
N PRO A 148 -30.83 5.45 -33.38
CA PRO A 148 -31.64 5.10 -34.54
C PRO A 148 -31.88 3.58 -34.66
N GLU A 149 -30.87 2.76 -34.35
CA GLU A 149 -30.93 1.31 -34.38
C GLU A 149 -31.88 0.76 -33.29
N GLU A 150 -31.81 1.32 -32.08
CA GLU A 150 -32.71 0.94 -30.97
C GLU A 150 -34.18 1.30 -31.29
N ARG A 151 -34.43 2.47 -31.94
CA ARG A 151 -35.78 2.86 -32.42
C ARG A 151 -36.30 1.89 -33.45
N LEU A 152 -35.44 1.46 -34.38
CA LEU A 152 -35.82 0.49 -35.41
C LEU A 152 -36.14 -0.88 -34.79
N LEU A 153 -35.30 -1.37 -33.88
CA LEU A 153 -35.52 -2.62 -33.15
C LEU A 153 -36.85 -2.58 -32.35
N ARG A 154 -37.15 -1.46 -31.70
CA ARG A 154 -38.39 -1.26 -30.98
C ARG A 154 -39.60 -1.30 -31.90
N SER A 155 -39.52 -0.74 -33.09
CA SER A 155 -40.61 -0.76 -34.08
C SER A 155 -40.87 -2.14 -34.67
N ILE A 156 -39.82 -3.00 -34.71
CA ILE A 156 -39.94 -4.37 -35.28
C ILE A 156 -40.34 -5.42 -34.21
N PHE A 157 -39.76 -5.32 -33.02
CA PHE A 157 -39.90 -6.35 -31.98
C PHE A 157 -40.78 -5.92 -30.79
N GLY A 158 -41.41 -4.74 -30.83
CA GLY A 158 -42.25 -4.21 -29.77
C GLY A 158 -41.47 -3.89 -28.48
N ASP A 159 -42.20 -3.76 -27.34
CA ASP A 159 -41.68 -3.34 -26.02
C ASP A 159 -40.65 -4.29 -25.34
N LYS A 160 -40.10 -5.27 -26.06
CA LYS A 160 -39.12 -6.21 -25.52
C LYS A 160 -37.68 -5.60 -25.45
N ALA A 161 -37.44 -4.44 -26.06
CA ALA A 161 -36.19 -3.71 -25.86
C ALA A 161 -36.26 -3.00 -24.49
N ARG A 162 -35.42 -3.40 -23.55
CA ARG A 162 -35.39 -2.82 -22.19
C ARG A 162 -35.05 -1.31 -22.28
N ASP A 163 -35.98 -0.49 -21.79
CA ASP A 163 -35.80 0.99 -21.74
C ASP A 163 -34.85 1.42 -20.62
N VAL A 164 -33.73 0.70 -20.45
CA VAL A 164 -32.77 0.95 -19.38
C VAL A 164 -31.36 1.05 -19.92
N LYS A 165 -30.56 1.92 -19.30
CA LYS A 165 -29.15 2.12 -19.56
C LYS A 165 -28.32 1.51 -18.45
N ASP A 166 -27.25 0.79 -18.81
CA ASP A 166 -26.25 0.34 -17.85
C ASP A 166 -25.49 1.55 -17.27
N THR A 167 -25.64 1.76 -15.97
CA THR A 167 -24.94 2.77 -15.18
C THR A 167 -24.17 2.15 -14.02
N SER A 168 -23.82 0.87 -14.16
CA SER A 168 -23.09 0.10 -13.15
C SER A 168 -21.77 0.73 -12.77
N LYS A 169 -21.42 0.62 -11.50
CA LYS A 169 -20.10 0.99 -11.00
C LYS A 169 -19.11 -0.14 -11.29
N ARG A 170 -18.10 0.17 -12.08
CA ARG A 170 -17.06 -0.79 -12.47
C ARG A 170 -15.74 -0.44 -11.82
N VAL A 171 -14.88 -1.45 -11.68
CA VAL A 171 -13.48 -1.27 -11.29
C VAL A 171 -12.75 -0.47 -12.36
N PRO A 172 -12.10 0.66 -12.03
CA PRO A 172 -11.33 1.44 -12.99
C PRO A 172 -10.14 0.66 -13.55
N HIS A 173 -9.62 1.12 -14.70
CA HIS A 173 -8.39 0.57 -15.24
C HIS A 173 -7.22 0.72 -14.26
N GLY A 174 -6.36 -0.28 -14.19
CA GLY A 174 -5.20 -0.30 -13.30
C GLY A 174 -5.51 -0.64 -11.84
N LYS A 175 -6.78 -0.90 -11.49
CA LYS A 175 -7.19 -1.30 -10.14
C LYS A 175 -7.64 -2.76 -10.14
N LYS A 176 -7.20 -3.50 -9.14
CA LYS A 176 -7.56 -4.92 -8.91
C LYS A 176 -7.53 -5.18 -7.41
N GLY A 177 -8.05 -6.28 -6.97
CA GLY A 177 -7.94 -6.67 -5.57
C GLY A 177 -9.07 -7.57 -5.11
N LYS A 178 -9.22 -7.67 -3.80
CA LYS A 178 -10.24 -8.48 -3.15
C LYS A 178 -11.21 -7.61 -2.37
N VAL A 179 -12.49 -7.84 -2.54
CA VAL A 179 -13.53 -7.11 -1.79
C VAL A 179 -13.49 -7.51 -0.32
N ILE A 180 -13.20 -6.55 0.55
CA ILE A 180 -13.09 -6.74 2.00
C ILE A 180 -14.26 -6.15 2.79
N GLY A 181 -15.00 -5.21 2.19
CA GLY A 181 -16.12 -4.56 2.86
C GLY A 181 -17.17 -4.09 1.87
N VAL A 182 -18.44 -4.23 2.27
CA VAL A 182 -19.60 -3.68 1.57
C VAL A 182 -20.50 -3.03 2.61
N LYS A 183 -20.81 -1.74 2.42
CA LYS A 183 -21.71 -0.96 3.28
C LYS A 183 -22.84 -0.39 2.44
N VAL A 184 -24.07 -0.70 2.80
CA VAL A 184 -25.26 -0.22 2.11
C VAL A 184 -26.04 0.69 3.06
N PHE A 185 -26.18 1.95 2.68
CA PHE A 185 -27.01 2.95 3.34
C PHE A 185 -28.28 3.14 2.54
N SER A 186 -29.45 3.07 3.19
CA SER A 186 -30.76 3.19 2.54
C SER A 186 -31.69 4.07 3.34
N ARG A 187 -32.44 4.93 2.66
CA ARG A 187 -33.54 5.69 3.30
C ARG A 187 -34.60 4.81 3.94
N GLU A 188 -34.87 3.67 3.36
CA GLU A 188 -35.81 2.71 3.89
C GLU A 188 -35.41 2.16 5.26
N ARG A 189 -34.08 2.10 5.51
CA ARG A 189 -33.50 1.72 6.81
C ARG A 189 -33.39 2.89 7.79
N GLY A 190 -33.79 4.10 7.39
CA GLY A 190 -33.71 5.29 8.22
C GLY A 190 -32.39 6.07 8.13
N ASP A 191 -31.50 5.72 7.19
CA ASP A 191 -30.23 6.42 7.02
C ASP A 191 -30.45 7.83 6.45
N LYS A 192 -29.67 8.81 6.97
CA LYS A 192 -29.70 10.19 6.49
C LYS A 192 -28.90 10.30 5.19
N LEU A 193 -29.58 10.37 4.06
CA LEU A 193 -29.01 10.55 2.75
C LEU A 193 -29.41 11.91 2.16
N GLU A 194 -28.58 12.45 1.26
CA GLU A 194 -28.84 13.67 0.53
C GLU A 194 -30.14 13.60 -0.28
N SER A 195 -30.72 14.74 -0.60
CA SER A 195 -31.97 14.83 -1.39
C SER A 195 -31.78 14.14 -2.76
N GLY A 196 -32.77 13.32 -3.17
CA GLY A 196 -32.73 12.58 -4.43
C GLY A 196 -31.88 11.29 -4.42
N ILE A 197 -31.21 10.95 -3.32
CA ILE A 197 -30.50 9.67 -3.17
C ILE A 197 -31.36 8.70 -2.36
N THR A 198 -31.62 7.52 -2.89
CA THR A 198 -32.38 6.46 -2.23
C THR A 198 -31.49 5.46 -1.51
N LYS A 199 -30.35 5.08 -2.15
CA LYS A 199 -29.36 4.19 -1.57
C LYS A 199 -27.96 4.74 -1.86
N ARG A 200 -27.01 4.49 -0.95
CA ARG A 200 -25.58 4.72 -1.14
C ARG A 200 -24.82 3.45 -0.80
N ILE A 201 -23.98 3.00 -1.70
CA ILE A 201 -23.25 1.76 -1.57
C ILE A 201 -21.76 2.08 -1.59
N HIS A 202 -21.03 1.59 -0.59
CA HIS A 202 -19.58 1.68 -0.48
C HIS A 202 -18.99 0.29 -0.58
N VAL A 203 -18.10 0.08 -1.51
CA VAL A 203 -17.37 -1.18 -1.70
C VAL A 203 -15.89 -0.91 -1.44
N GLU A 204 -15.33 -1.62 -0.47
CA GLU A 204 -13.91 -1.54 -0.11
C GLU A 204 -13.16 -2.70 -0.78
N VAL A 205 -12.17 -2.38 -1.58
CA VAL A 205 -11.32 -3.35 -2.27
C VAL A 205 -9.91 -3.22 -1.75
N ALA A 206 -9.34 -4.32 -1.26
CA ALA A 206 -7.96 -4.39 -0.78
C ALA A 206 -7.06 -5.03 -1.84
N GLU A 207 -5.91 -4.42 -2.03
CA GLU A 207 -4.83 -4.93 -2.85
C GLU A 207 -3.53 -5.00 -2.02
N LEU A 208 -2.76 -6.09 -2.17
CA LEU A 208 -1.42 -6.18 -1.64
C LEU A 208 -0.43 -5.81 -2.74
N ARG A 209 0.38 -4.78 -2.50
CA ARG A 209 1.37 -4.28 -3.44
C ARG A 209 2.76 -4.51 -2.91
N ASN A 210 3.48 -5.43 -3.53
CA ASN A 210 4.89 -5.64 -3.26
C ASN A 210 5.70 -4.44 -3.75
N VAL A 211 6.92 -4.32 -3.25
CA VAL A 211 7.86 -3.32 -3.75
C VAL A 211 8.33 -3.70 -5.15
N SER A 212 8.42 -2.73 -6.05
CA SER A 212 8.82 -2.92 -7.44
C SER A 212 9.79 -1.83 -7.90
N VAL A 213 10.46 -2.08 -9.04
CA VAL A 213 11.30 -1.06 -9.69
C VAL A 213 10.43 0.14 -10.08
N GLY A 214 10.88 1.34 -9.75
CA GLY A 214 10.16 2.59 -9.95
C GLY A 214 9.41 3.09 -8.71
N ASP A 215 9.27 2.27 -7.66
CA ASP A 215 8.70 2.71 -6.39
C ASP A 215 9.68 3.61 -5.64
N LYS A 216 9.15 4.51 -4.83
CA LYS A 216 9.93 5.50 -4.10
C LYS A 216 10.10 5.09 -2.64
N LEU A 217 11.34 5.09 -2.20
CA LEU A 217 11.72 4.88 -0.80
C LEU A 217 12.28 6.15 -0.18
N CYS A 218 12.19 6.29 1.13
CA CYS A 218 12.83 7.37 1.87
C CYS A 218 13.31 6.91 3.24
N GLY A 219 14.29 7.63 3.78
CA GLY A 219 14.66 7.55 5.19
C GLY A 219 13.97 8.64 6.01
N ARG A 220 14.44 8.86 7.25
CA ARG A 220 13.94 9.87 8.19
C ARG A 220 14.68 11.21 8.12
N HIS A 221 15.66 11.36 7.24
CA HIS A 221 16.57 12.52 7.17
C HIS A 221 16.43 13.31 5.87
N GLY A 222 15.28 13.25 5.22
CA GLY A 222 15.04 13.90 3.93
C GLY A 222 15.70 13.18 2.73
N ASN A 223 16.40 12.08 2.96
CA ASN A 223 16.94 11.22 1.92
C ASN A 223 15.80 10.40 1.28
N LYS A 224 15.71 10.46 -0.03
CA LYS A 224 14.67 9.79 -0.82
C LYS A 224 15.26 9.36 -2.16
N GLY A 225 14.75 8.26 -2.70
CA GLY A 225 15.20 7.78 -3.99
C GLY A 225 14.20 6.83 -4.62
N VAL A 226 14.46 6.45 -5.86
CA VAL A 226 13.62 5.55 -6.65
C VAL A 226 14.36 4.24 -6.84
N ILE A 227 13.68 3.12 -6.68
CA ILE A 227 14.26 1.80 -6.92
C ILE A 227 14.56 1.66 -8.42
N ALA A 228 15.84 1.58 -8.75
CA ALA A 228 16.29 1.38 -10.12
C ALA A 228 16.44 -0.09 -10.47
N LYS A 229 16.82 -0.91 -9.51
CA LYS A 229 17.10 -2.33 -9.74
C LYS A 229 16.81 -3.16 -8.49
N ILE A 230 16.30 -4.37 -8.71
CA ILE A 230 16.17 -5.43 -7.72
C ILE A 230 17.16 -6.51 -8.12
N LEU A 231 18.12 -6.82 -7.25
CA LEU A 231 19.14 -7.83 -7.49
C LEU A 231 18.78 -9.12 -6.74
N PRO A 232 19.10 -10.28 -7.30
CA PRO A 232 19.11 -11.54 -6.57
C PRO A 232 19.94 -11.42 -5.28
N GLU A 233 19.58 -12.15 -4.25
CA GLU A 233 20.27 -12.08 -2.95
C GLU A 233 21.75 -12.48 -3.08
N GLU A 234 22.06 -13.47 -3.91
CA GLU A 234 23.39 -13.97 -4.21
C GLU A 234 24.29 -12.95 -4.92
N ASP A 235 23.70 -12.01 -5.68
CA ASP A 235 24.46 -10.96 -6.40
C ASP A 235 24.74 -9.73 -5.53
N MET A 236 24.09 -9.64 -4.36
CA MET A 236 24.29 -8.51 -3.44
C MET A 236 25.65 -8.57 -2.76
N PRO A 237 26.26 -7.41 -2.43
CA PRO A 237 27.43 -7.38 -1.58
C PRO A 237 27.15 -8.03 -0.23
N TYR A 238 28.16 -8.69 0.34
CA TYR A 238 28.01 -9.35 1.63
C TYR A 238 29.22 -9.14 2.53
N MET A 239 29.03 -9.25 3.85
CA MET A 239 30.09 -9.18 4.85
C MET A 239 30.84 -10.51 4.95
N ALA A 240 31.98 -10.49 5.67
CA ALA A 240 32.82 -11.68 5.89
C ALA A 240 32.10 -12.83 6.62
N ASP A 241 31.04 -12.54 7.37
CA ASP A 241 30.18 -13.51 8.04
C ASP A 241 29.07 -14.08 7.11
N GLY A 242 29.04 -13.66 5.84
CA GLY A 242 28.03 -14.07 4.85
C GLY A 242 26.75 -13.25 4.87
N THR A 243 26.62 -12.23 5.73
CA THR A 243 25.39 -11.39 5.79
C THR A 243 25.29 -10.50 4.56
N PRO A 244 24.26 -10.67 3.70
CA PRO A 244 24.08 -9.86 2.51
C PRO A 244 23.50 -8.48 2.86
N VAL A 245 23.85 -7.48 2.04
CA VAL A 245 23.30 -6.13 2.10
C VAL A 245 21.87 -6.13 1.54
N ASP A 246 20.96 -5.42 2.20
CA ASP A 246 19.56 -5.28 1.74
C ASP A 246 19.38 -4.17 0.72
N VAL A 247 20.07 -3.05 0.94
CA VAL A 247 19.91 -1.82 0.15
C VAL A 247 21.27 -1.18 -0.12
N ILE A 248 21.51 -0.80 -1.37
CA ILE A 248 22.71 -0.06 -1.77
C ILE A 248 22.32 1.38 -2.11
N LEU A 249 22.91 2.32 -1.41
CA LEU A 249 22.71 3.75 -1.60
C LEU A 249 23.98 4.41 -2.15
N THR A 250 23.81 5.47 -2.93
CA THR A 250 24.94 6.26 -3.41
C THR A 250 25.49 7.15 -2.31
N PRO A 251 26.83 7.23 -2.11
CA PRO A 251 27.41 8.16 -1.18
C PRO A 251 27.38 9.62 -1.65
N LEU A 252 27.22 9.87 -2.95
CA LEU A 252 27.30 11.20 -3.57
C LEU A 252 26.23 12.17 -3.09
N GLY A 253 25.04 11.65 -2.72
CA GLY A 253 23.93 12.47 -2.24
C GLY A 253 24.15 13.05 -0.83
N VAL A 254 25.04 12.48 -0.01
CA VAL A 254 25.22 12.89 1.38
C VAL A 254 25.97 14.22 1.50
N PRO A 255 27.15 14.41 0.89
CA PRO A 255 27.92 15.66 1.00
C PRO A 255 27.16 16.87 0.43
N SER A 256 26.48 16.69 -0.70
CA SER A 256 25.75 17.78 -1.37
C SER A 256 24.52 18.26 -0.59
N ARG A 257 23.87 17.38 0.18
CA ARG A 257 22.65 17.67 0.95
C ARG A 257 22.92 17.86 2.45
N MET A 258 24.11 17.55 2.91
CA MET A 258 24.57 17.77 4.30
C MET A 258 23.66 17.11 5.35
N ASN A 259 22.91 16.08 5.02
CA ASN A 259 22.01 15.35 5.93
C ASN A 259 22.77 14.22 6.65
N LEU A 260 23.77 14.59 7.47
CA LEU A 260 24.66 13.65 8.18
C LEU A 260 23.92 12.74 9.17
N GLY A 261 22.70 13.13 9.61
CA GLY A 261 21.88 12.32 10.49
C GLY A 261 21.62 10.92 9.98
N GLN A 262 21.55 10.71 8.65
CA GLN A 262 21.41 9.38 8.06
C GLN A 262 22.63 8.47 8.31
N ILE A 263 23.83 9.03 8.34
CA ILE A 263 25.06 8.27 8.63
C ILE A 263 25.12 7.92 10.11
N PHE A 264 24.78 8.87 10.98
CA PHE A 264 24.69 8.61 12.43
C PHE A 264 23.63 7.55 12.75
N GLU A 265 22.47 7.62 12.13
CA GLU A 265 21.44 6.59 12.26
C GLU A 265 21.95 5.23 11.81
N MET A 266 22.62 5.15 10.67
CA MET A 266 23.13 3.92 10.10
C MET A 266 24.12 3.23 11.05
N HIS A 267 25.09 3.96 11.57
CA HIS A 267 26.11 3.43 12.45
C HIS A 267 25.55 3.05 13.83
N LEU A 268 24.75 3.92 14.43
CA LEU A 268 24.10 3.63 15.71
C LEU A 268 23.12 2.46 15.58
N GLY A 269 22.40 2.39 14.47
CA GLY A 269 21.49 1.28 14.18
C GLY A 269 22.21 -0.06 14.04
N LEU A 270 23.42 -0.08 13.47
CA LEU A 270 24.27 -1.27 13.42
C LEU A 270 24.66 -1.75 14.81
N ALA A 271 25.17 -0.84 15.64
CA ALA A 271 25.55 -1.13 17.03
C ALA A 271 24.35 -1.60 17.85
N ALA A 272 23.21 -0.91 17.76
CA ALA A 272 21.99 -1.24 18.47
C ALA A 272 21.45 -2.63 18.08
N LYS A 273 21.47 -2.97 16.79
CA LYS A 273 21.07 -4.30 16.30
C LYS A 273 21.96 -5.41 16.85
N THR A 274 23.28 -5.19 16.87
CA THR A 274 24.25 -6.18 17.34
C THR A 274 24.18 -6.37 18.87
N LEU A 275 24.02 -5.29 19.62
CA LEU A 275 23.95 -5.29 21.09
C LEU A 275 22.54 -5.58 21.62
N GLY A 276 21.52 -5.61 20.74
CA GLY A 276 20.15 -6.01 21.11
C GLY A 276 19.38 -4.95 21.89
N TYR A 277 19.61 -3.66 21.67
CA TYR A 277 18.85 -2.58 22.31
C TYR A 277 18.17 -1.65 21.29
N GLN A 278 17.17 -0.88 21.74
CA GLN A 278 16.54 0.16 20.95
C GLN A 278 17.12 1.53 21.31
N ALA A 279 17.74 2.21 20.34
CA ALA A 279 18.26 3.57 20.52
C ALA A 279 17.12 4.60 20.32
N ILE A 280 16.90 5.45 21.31
CA ILE A 280 15.93 6.54 21.28
C ILE A 280 16.69 7.85 21.26
N THR A 281 16.65 8.57 20.14
CA THR A 281 17.38 9.82 19.91
C THR A 281 16.40 10.95 19.57
N PRO A 282 15.88 11.69 20.57
CA PRO A 282 14.97 12.81 20.31
C PRO A 282 15.65 13.90 19.44
N PRO A 283 14.87 14.64 18.63
CA PRO A 283 15.39 15.76 17.86
C PRO A 283 16.14 16.77 18.75
N PHE A 284 17.30 17.22 18.29
CA PHE A 284 18.23 18.15 18.97
C PHE A 284 18.85 17.63 20.28
N MET A 285 18.57 16.42 20.68
CA MET A 285 19.16 15.72 21.83
C MET A 285 19.72 14.36 21.40
N GLY A 286 20.36 14.34 20.24
CA GLY A 286 20.93 13.14 19.66
C GLY A 286 22.24 12.72 20.32
N VAL A 287 22.74 11.57 19.91
CA VAL A 287 24.02 10.98 20.34
C VAL A 287 25.17 11.73 19.67
N THR A 288 26.25 11.92 20.42
CA THR A 288 27.47 12.54 19.89
C THR A 288 28.28 11.54 19.03
N ASP A 289 29.15 12.08 18.15
CA ASP A 289 30.06 11.24 17.32
C ASP A 289 30.92 10.30 18.16
N ALA A 290 31.44 10.80 19.30
CA ALA A 290 32.24 9.99 20.21
C ALA A 290 31.48 8.82 20.83
N GLU A 291 30.23 9.04 21.17
CA GLU A 291 29.34 7.96 21.71
C GLU A 291 29.04 6.92 20.64
N ILE A 292 28.74 7.33 19.40
CA ILE A 292 28.50 6.40 18.28
C ILE A 292 29.75 5.53 18.04
N LYS A 293 30.94 6.12 17.98
CA LYS A 293 32.19 5.38 17.86
C LYS A 293 32.40 4.38 19.00
N SER A 294 32.13 4.81 20.23
CA SER A 294 32.22 3.93 21.39
C SER A 294 31.25 2.73 21.27
N GLU A 295 30.01 2.95 20.82
CA GLU A 295 29.01 1.88 20.62
C GLU A 295 29.40 0.93 19.47
N LEU A 296 29.98 1.45 18.38
CA LEU A 296 30.51 0.61 17.31
C LEU A 296 31.62 -0.31 17.79
N VAL A 297 32.59 0.20 18.54
CA VAL A 297 33.70 -0.59 19.11
C VAL A 297 33.14 -1.67 20.07
N LYS A 298 32.19 -1.32 20.95
CA LYS A 298 31.55 -2.29 21.84
C LYS A 298 30.82 -3.41 21.08
N SER A 299 30.28 -3.11 19.92
CA SER A 299 29.62 -4.10 19.05
C SER A 299 30.59 -4.89 18.17
N GLY A 300 31.89 -4.64 18.25
CA GLY A 300 32.93 -5.35 17.49
C GLY A 300 33.19 -4.79 16.09
N TYR A 301 32.67 -3.61 15.77
CA TYR A 301 32.91 -2.94 14.51
C TYR A 301 34.04 -1.85 14.65
N PRO A 302 34.69 -1.48 13.54
CA PRO A 302 35.64 -0.36 13.52
C PRO A 302 34.96 0.97 13.89
N GLU A 303 35.70 1.90 14.49
CA GLU A 303 35.21 3.23 14.89
C GLU A 303 34.64 4.05 13.72
N ASP A 304 35.13 3.81 12.51
CA ASP A 304 34.68 4.51 11.30
C ASP A 304 33.46 3.88 10.64
N GLY A 305 32.94 2.76 11.20
CA GLY A 305 31.77 2.04 10.70
C GLY A 305 31.94 1.45 9.30
N LYS A 306 33.20 1.32 8.82
CA LYS A 306 33.50 0.75 7.52
C LYS A 306 33.97 -0.69 7.66
N VAL A 307 33.39 -1.56 6.86
CA VAL A 307 33.72 -2.98 6.84
C VAL A 307 34.12 -3.44 5.44
N LYS A 308 34.88 -4.53 5.41
CA LYS A 308 35.23 -5.18 4.16
C LYS A 308 34.03 -5.92 3.63
N LEU A 309 33.59 -5.60 2.40
CA LEU A 309 32.54 -6.29 1.69
C LEU A 309 33.12 -7.10 0.55
N PHE A 310 32.38 -8.13 0.15
CA PHE A 310 32.65 -8.99 -1.00
C PHE A 310 31.56 -8.83 -2.04
N ASP A 311 31.93 -8.87 -3.31
CA ASP A 311 30.97 -8.82 -4.43
C ASP A 311 30.29 -10.20 -4.57
N GLY A 312 28.97 -10.25 -4.45
CA GLY A 312 28.21 -11.50 -4.57
C GLY A 312 28.37 -12.22 -5.91
N ARG A 313 28.66 -11.45 -6.97
CA ARG A 313 28.80 -12.01 -8.32
C ARG A 313 30.15 -12.68 -8.57
N THR A 314 31.23 -12.15 -7.97
CA THR A 314 32.60 -12.62 -8.21
C THR A 314 33.20 -13.34 -7.00
N GLY A 315 32.70 -13.06 -5.80
CA GLY A 315 33.27 -13.52 -4.54
C GLY A 315 34.52 -12.74 -4.12
N GLU A 316 34.96 -11.77 -4.92
CA GLU A 316 36.13 -10.96 -4.62
C GLU A 316 35.80 -9.82 -3.65
N SER A 317 36.78 -9.44 -2.83
CA SER A 317 36.61 -8.30 -1.92
C SER A 317 36.75 -6.98 -2.65
N PHE A 318 35.95 -5.98 -2.26
CA PHE A 318 36.14 -4.61 -2.73
C PHE A 318 37.52 -4.06 -2.20
N GLU A 319 38.14 -3.21 -3.01
CA GLU A 319 39.44 -2.59 -2.65
C GLU A 319 39.35 -1.72 -1.41
N GLN A 320 38.24 -1.01 -1.24
CA GLN A 320 37.98 -0.12 -0.12
C GLN A 320 36.92 -0.69 0.83
N ASN A 321 37.13 -0.41 2.12
CA ASN A 321 36.09 -0.68 3.11
C ASN A 321 34.89 0.21 2.87
N VAL A 322 33.69 -0.34 3.04
CA VAL A 322 32.40 0.29 2.75
C VAL A 322 31.71 0.64 4.06
N ALA A 323 31.15 1.83 4.13
CA ALA A 323 30.29 2.22 5.25
C ALA A 323 28.98 1.46 5.19
N VAL A 324 28.69 0.70 6.23
CA VAL A 324 27.48 -0.13 6.36
C VAL A 324 26.77 0.12 7.66
N GLY A 325 25.49 -0.23 7.71
CA GLY A 325 24.73 -0.21 8.95
C GLY A 325 23.26 -0.43 8.76
N CYS A 326 22.49 -0.18 9.80
CA CYS A 326 21.04 -0.35 9.76
C CYS A 326 20.33 1.01 9.70
N MET A 327 19.46 1.17 8.72
CA MET A 327 18.65 2.37 8.55
C MET A 327 17.16 2.00 8.53
N TYR A 328 16.35 2.92 9.04
CA TYR A 328 14.90 2.85 8.97
C TYR A 328 14.41 3.43 7.64
N ILE A 329 13.91 2.59 6.76
CA ILE A 329 13.46 2.96 5.43
C ILE A 329 11.94 2.82 5.33
N LEU A 330 11.30 3.79 4.68
CA LEU A 330 9.87 3.84 4.44
C LEU A 330 9.59 3.74 2.95
N LYS A 331 8.57 2.98 2.57
CA LYS A 331 7.99 3.02 1.22
C LYS A 331 7.00 4.19 1.16
N LEU A 332 7.16 5.06 0.16
CA LEU A 332 6.25 6.17 -0.05
C LEU A 332 5.05 5.76 -0.93
N ASP A 333 3.94 6.48 -0.77
CA ASP A 333 2.72 6.31 -1.59
C ASP A 333 2.89 6.95 -2.98
N HIS A 334 4.05 6.72 -3.60
CA HIS A 334 4.41 7.09 -4.96
C HIS A 334 4.87 5.85 -5.70
N MET A 335 3.91 4.96 -5.97
CA MET A 335 4.16 3.67 -6.62
C MET A 335 4.03 3.80 -8.14
N VAL A 336 4.85 3.06 -8.85
CA VAL A 336 4.86 3.04 -10.31
C VAL A 336 3.53 2.57 -10.90
N GLU A 337 2.86 1.63 -10.26
CA GLU A 337 1.54 1.10 -10.68
C GLU A 337 0.48 2.19 -10.81
N ASP A 338 0.47 3.19 -9.92
CA ASP A 338 -0.49 4.30 -9.98
C ASP A 338 -0.16 5.36 -11.04
N LYS A 339 1.04 5.34 -11.61
CA LYS A 339 1.56 6.31 -12.57
C LYS A 339 1.61 5.81 -14.00
N ILE A 340 1.59 4.49 -14.21
CA ILE A 340 1.52 3.89 -15.54
C ILE A 340 0.17 4.23 -16.16
N HIS A 341 0.21 4.94 -17.28
CA HIS A 341 -0.98 5.28 -18.06
C HIS A 341 -0.74 5.02 -19.54
N MET A 342 -1.67 4.30 -20.16
CA MET A 342 -1.66 4.03 -21.59
C MET A 342 -3.00 4.42 -22.20
N ARG A 343 -2.95 5.00 -23.39
CA ARG A 343 -4.14 5.39 -24.17
C ARG A 343 -3.96 4.94 -25.61
N SER A 344 -4.90 4.18 -26.15
CA SER A 344 -4.88 3.72 -27.53
C SER A 344 -5.81 4.52 -28.45
N ILE A 345 -6.95 4.98 -27.96
CA ILE A 345 -7.99 5.70 -28.73
C ILE A 345 -8.48 6.90 -27.92
N GLY A 346 -8.74 8.01 -28.62
CA GLY A 346 -9.34 9.20 -28.04
C GLY A 346 -8.82 10.49 -28.70
N PRO A 347 -9.37 11.68 -28.37
CA PRO A 347 -8.86 12.95 -28.87
C PRO A 347 -7.44 13.17 -28.35
N TYR A 348 -6.56 13.58 -29.25
CA TYR A 348 -5.20 14.03 -28.93
C TYR A 348 -5.16 15.56 -29.18
N SER A 349 -4.45 16.28 -28.32
CA SER A 349 -4.22 17.73 -28.46
C SER A 349 -3.18 18.04 -29.51
#